data_0133e2120a5da2ef8f5d1fbf8f766657
#
_entry.id   0133e2120a5da2ef8f5d1fbf8f766657
#
_cell.length_a   1.000
_cell.length_b   1.000
_cell.length_c   1.000
_cell.angle_alpha   90.00
_cell.angle_beta   90.00
_cell.angle_gamma   90.00
#
_symmetry.space_group_name_H-M   'P 1'
#
loop_
_entity.id
_entity.type
_entity.pdbx_description
1 polymer ?
#
loop_
_entity_poly.entity_id
_entity_poly.type
_entity_poly.pdbx_seq_one_letter_code
_entity_poly.pdbx_strand_id
1 'polypeptide(L)'
;MTFLVRAGQFMSMPFLAIYLTHEKLFTPSQIGFVLGISGFFLSVTGLINGIYIDRNSHRNTLIYSLFLAGFCYFGFAFSMHLFYSLLFLNAALGWFRSLTEISTVSMLAHYTKSENLAYAHSARFVGANLGVALGPLIGAAMAAQHSLLIFFIAGAIHIVLGVFMLFSREKTKYIKANQHAFLRNFQEVFKDKILIKITIINLILWIVYAQLDTTIPQYLASTSTGKNSAILFSVMMMINALICVICQPFILRWAERTSLKISAVLGSIMFVVAFFLIGIYPTSVVMIISVIIMSLAELLTLPINGLLILRMAPKHLLASYNGLANVGLLGLSIGPVIGGYGLRFIEGSYTFLISAILPIIAACLYLKCSLVYKNIPNMGLPVDPLMIIDGYDK
;
A
#
# COMPACT_ATOMS: atom_id res chain seq x y z
N MET A 1 -8.32 4.77 14.92
CA MET A 1 -6.94 4.25 14.93
C MET A 1 -6.33 4.21 13.54
N THR A 2 -6.86 3.45 12.58
CA THR A 2 -6.29 3.29 11.22
C THR A 2 -6.03 4.65 10.54
N PHE A 3 -6.95 5.59 10.61
CA PHE A 3 -6.77 6.97 10.14
C PHE A 3 -5.49 7.62 10.68
N LEU A 4 -5.31 7.63 12.01
CA LEU A 4 -4.17 8.29 12.64
C LEU A 4 -2.83 7.60 12.31
N VAL A 5 -2.80 6.26 12.27
CA VAL A 5 -1.61 5.49 11.86
C VAL A 5 -1.22 5.83 10.42
N ARG A 6 -2.20 5.86 9.49
CA ARG A 6 -1.95 6.21 8.08
C ARG A 6 -1.57 7.68 7.92
N ALA A 7 -2.22 8.60 8.65
CA ALA A 7 -1.87 10.01 8.63
C ALA A 7 -0.41 10.23 9.10
N GLY A 8 0.00 9.61 10.21
CA GLY A 8 1.39 9.67 10.69
C GLY A 8 2.39 9.11 9.66
N GLN A 9 2.06 7.99 9.02
CA GLN A 9 2.88 7.39 7.98
C GLN A 9 3.04 8.30 6.77
N PHE A 10 1.93 8.77 6.18
CA PHE A 10 1.94 9.60 4.96
C PHE A 10 2.34 11.04 5.21
N MET A 11 2.26 11.53 6.45
CA MET A 11 2.83 12.78 6.87
C MET A 11 4.38 12.73 6.88
N SER A 12 4.99 11.59 7.21
CA SER A 12 6.42 11.47 7.49
C SER A 12 7.23 10.81 6.36
N MET A 13 6.79 9.67 5.82
CA MET A 13 7.63 8.86 4.92
C MET A 13 7.90 9.50 3.55
N PRO A 14 6.91 10.11 2.84
CA PRO A 14 7.19 10.82 1.60
C PRO A 14 8.09 12.05 1.83
N PHE A 15 7.94 12.71 2.98
CA PHE A 15 8.78 13.86 3.32
C PHE A 15 10.19 13.46 3.73
N LEU A 16 10.41 12.24 4.23
CA LEU A 16 11.75 11.68 4.38
C LEU A 16 12.47 11.66 3.03
N ALA A 17 11.81 11.20 1.96
CA ALA A 17 12.37 11.21 0.61
C ALA A 17 12.72 12.62 0.14
N ILE A 18 11.80 13.57 0.31
CA ILE A 18 12.00 15.00 -0.06
C ILE A 18 13.14 15.60 0.75
N TYR A 19 13.17 15.39 2.06
CA TYR A 19 14.18 15.92 2.95
C TYR A 19 15.58 15.41 2.59
N LEU A 20 15.75 14.09 2.49
CA LEU A 20 17.06 13.48 2.16
C LEU A 20 17.58 13.90 0.79
N THR A 21 16.69 14.12 -0.18
CA THR A 21 17.05 14.60 -1.52
C THR A 21 17.41 16.07 -1.52
N HIS A 22 16.63 16.92 -0.86
CA HIS A 22 16.84 18.36 -0.81
C HIS A 22 18.13 18.74 -0.10
N GLU A 23 18.38 18.11 1.06
CA GLU A 23 19.62 18.34 1.84
C GLU A 23 20.85 17.65 1.21
N LYS A 24 20.68 16.92 0.10
CA LYS A 24 21.77 16.20 -0.61
C LYS A 24 22.59 15.27 0.31
N LEU A 25 21.96 14.70 1.34
CA LEU A 25 22.60 13.83 2.32
C LEU A 25 23.05 12.51 1.71
N PHE A 26 22.26 11.99 0.75
CA PHE A 26 22.49 10.69 0.12
C PHE A 26 22.19 10.74 -1.38
N THR A 27 22.75 9.79 -2.11
CA THR A 27 22.44 9.61 -3.53
C THR A 27 21.00 9.10 -3.71
N PRO A 28 20.33 9.36 -4.85
CA PRO A 28 18.95 8.87 -5.09
C PRO A 28 18.80 7.37 -4.90
N SER A 29 19.81 6.57 -5.30
CA SER A 29 19.80 5.13 -5.09
C SER A 29 19.84 4.74 -3.61
N GLN A 30 20.64 5.43 -2.78
CA GLN A 30 20.68 5.21 -1.34
C GLN A 30 19.33 5.55 -0.69
N ILE A 31 18.70 6.65 -1.11
CA ILE A 31 17.35 7.02 -0.66
C ILE A 31 16.35 5.93 -1.07
N GLY A 32 16.42 5.44 -2.31
CA GLY A 32 15.60 4.33 -2.79
C GLY A 32 15.74 3.06 -1.94
N PHE A 33 16.96 2.71 -1.51
CA PHE A 33 17.18 1.58 -0.58
C PHE A 33 16.57 1.84 0.78
N VAL A 34 16.76 3.03 1.36
CA VAL A 34 16.17 3.41 2.66
C VAL A 34 14.65 3.28 2.60
N LEU A 35 14.01 3.76 1.56
CA LEU A 35 12.55 3.70 1.42
C LEU A 35 12.05 2.28 1.12
N GLY A 36 12.76 1.54 0.28
CA GLY A 36 12.39 0.20 -0.15
C GLY A 36 12.49 -0.86 0.93
N ILE A 37 13.44 -0.74 1.87
CA ILE A 37 13.66 -1.73 2.93
C ILE A 37 12.43 -1.97 3.81
N SER A 38 11.64 -0.92 4.04
CA SER A 38 10.37 -1.02 4.79
C SER A 38 9.36 -1.93 4.09
N GLY A 39 9.22 -1.81 2.76
CA GLY A 39 8.36 -2.67 1.96
C GLY A 39 8.78 -4.14 1.99
N PHE A 40 10.09 -4.40 1.98
CA PHE A 40 10.63 -5.74 2.12
C PHE A 40 10.23 -6.38 3.45
N PHE A 41 10.51 -5.71 4.56
CA PHE A 41 10.15 -6.23 5.88
C PHE A 41 8.63 -6.34 6.07
N LEU A 42 7.84 -5.38 5.57
CA LEU A 42 6.38 -5.46 5.57
C LEU A 42 5.87 -6.75 4.89
N SER A 43 6.44 -7.11 3.74
CA SER A 43 6.00 -8.26 2.95
C SER A 43 6.48 -9.59 3.52
N VAL A 44 7.79 -9.70 3.80
CA VAL A 44 8.42 -10.96 4.26
C VAL A 44 7.97 -11.34 5.66
N THR A 45 7.86 -10.35 6.56
CA THR A 45 7.45 -10.63 7.94
C THR A 45 5.94 -10.88 8.07
N GLY A 46 5.13 -10.55 7.06
CA GLY A 46 3.68 -10.74 7.11
C GLY A 46 3.26 -12.18 7.45
N LEU A 47 3.92 -13.16 6.85
CA LEU A 47 3.68 -14.59 7.14
C LEU A 47 4.07 -14.96 8.58
N ILE A 48 5.27 -14.52 9.01
CA ILE A 48 5.79 -14.78 10.36
C ILE A 48 4.92 -14.09 11.41
N ASN A 49 4.53 -12.86 11.14
CA ASN A 49 3.68 -12.06 12.02
C ASN A 49 2.27 -12.64 12.15
N GLY A 50 1.70 -13.19 11.07
CA GLY A 50 0.41 -13.89 11.14
C GLY A 50 0.47 -15.06 12.11
N ILE A 51 1.49 -15.91 12.01
CA ILE A 51 1.72 -17.04 12.91
C ILE A 51 1.95 -16.57 14.37
N TYR A 52 2.72 -15.51 14.52
CA TYR A 52 3.01 -14.94 15.85
C TYR A 52 1.74 -14.39 16.50
N ILE A 53 0.91 -13.67 15.76
CA ILE A 53 -0.34 -13.07 16.23
C ILE A 53 -1.37 -14.15 16.58
N ASP A 54 -1.47 -15.23 15.79
CA ASP A 54 -2.36 -16.35 16.07
C ASP A 54 -2.01 -17.10 17.37
N ARG A 55 -0.80 -16.93 17.88
CA ARG A 55 -0.32 -17.55 19.14
C ARG A 55 -0.35 -16.61 20.33
N ASN A 56 -0.43 -15.31 20.10
CA ASN A 56 -0.31 -14.28 21.11
C ASN A 56 -1.55 -13.38 21.15
N SER A 57 -1.66 -12.54 22.17
CA SER A 57 -2.72 -11.55 22.25
C SER A 57 -2.63 -10.55 21.11
N HIS A 58 -3.68 -10.48 20.28
CA HIS A 58 -3.78 -9.49 19.20
C HIS A 58 -3.63 -8.06 19.73
N ARG A 59 -4.24 -7.79 20.91
CA ARG A 59 -4.16 -6.51 21.58
C ARG A 59 -2.74 -6.19 22.04
N ASN A 60 -2.07 -7.12 22.74
CA ASN A 60 -0.71 -6.88 23.25
C ASN A 60 0.27 -6.70 22.08
N THR A 61 0.14 -7.52 21.03
CA THR A 61 0.95 -7.37 19.81
C THR A 61 0.75 -6.01 19.16
N LEU A 62 -0.50 -5.52 19.09
CA LEU A 62 -0.81 -4.19 18.58
C LEU A 62 -0.17 -3.09 19.43
N ILE A 63 -0.26 -3.20 20.78
CA ILE A 63 0.35 -2.25 21.70
C ILE A 63 1.86 -2.17 21.49
N TYR A 64 2.56 -3.32 21.50
CA TYR A 64 4.02 -3.35 21.30
C TYR A 64 4.41 -2.80 19.94
N SER A 65 3.69 -3.17 18.87
CA SER A 65 4.00 -2.67 17.52
C SER A 65 3.82 -1.16 17.40
N LEU A 66 2.80 -0.59 18.05
CA LEU A 66 2.58 0.86 18.09
C LEU A 66 3.71 1.58 18.84
N PHE A 67 4.10 1.11 20.02
CA PHE A 67 5.21 1.72 20.78
C PHE A 67 6.53 1.64 20.01
N LEU A 68 6.86 0.46 19.46
CA LEU A 68 8.10 0.26 18.72
C LEU A 68 8.14 1.09 17.43
N ALA A 69 7.02 1.18 16.71
CA ALA A 69 6.91 2.07 15.55
C ALA A 69 7.08 3.54 15.95
N GLY A 70 6.49 3.96 17.07
CA GLY A 70 6.67 5.32 17.62
C GLY A 70 8.12 5.63 17.93
N PHE A 71 8.87 4.71 18.56
CA PHE A 71 10.29 4.86 18.80
C PHE A 71 11.11 4.90 17.50
N CYS A 72 10.74 4.13 16.46
CA CYS A 72 11.39 4.24 15.16
C CYS A 72 11.23 5.64 14.56
N TYR A 73 10.01 6.22 14.64
CA TYR A 73 9.78 7.58 14.17
C TYR A 73 10.62 8.61 14.94
N PHE A 74 10.73 8.51 16.25
CA PHE A 74 11.64 9.39 17.03
C PHE A 74 13.09 9.18 16.60
N GLY A 75 13.51 7.93 16.39
CA GLY A 75 14.84 7.59 15.91
C GLY A 75 15.21 8.26 14.59
N PHE A 76 14.26 8.41 13.65
CA PHE A 76 14.51 9.13 12.40
C PHE A 76 14.99 10.57 12.64
N ALA A 77 14.38 11.32 13.58
CA ALA A 77 14.75 12.69 13.86
C ALA A 77 16.21 12.85 14.29
N PHE A 78 16.78 11.82 14.93
CA PHE A 78 18.18 11.82 15.40
C PHE A 78 19.17 11.18 14.44
N SER A 79 18.70 10.51 13.36
CA SER A 79 19.52 9.66 12.52
C SER A 79 19.63 10.14 11.08
N MET A 80 19.21 11.35 10.74
CA MET A 80 19.09 11.83 9.35
C MET A 80 20.39 11.77 8.54
N HIS A 81 21.55 11.87 9.21
CA HIS A 81 22.87 11.82 8.56
C HIS A 81 23.50 10.42 8.55
N LEU A 82 22.83 9.41 9.16
CA LEU A 82 23.37 8.07 9.36
C LEU A 82 22.66 7.05 8.48
N PHE A 83 23.21 6.74 7.31
CA PHE A 83 22.62 5.83 6.31
C PHE A 83 22.18 4.49 6.91
N TYR A 84 23.05 3.79 7.61
CA TYR A 84 22.74 2.49 8.20
C TYR A 84 21.68 2.57 9.31
N SER A 85 21.65 3.66 10.06
CA SER A 85 20.61 3.90 11.06
C SER A 85 19.24 4.10 10.41
N LEU A 86 19.17 4.87 9.33
CA LEU A 86 17.93 5.04 8.55
C LEU A 86 17.45 3.71 7.94
N LEU A 87 18.36 2.90 7.41
CA LEU A 87 18.02 1.56 6.91
C LEU A 87 17.44 0.69 8.03
N PHE A 88 18.11 0.62 9.17
CA PHE A 88 17.66 -0.18 10.31
C PHE A 88 16.29 0.28 10.82
N LEU A 89 16.11 1.58 11.04
CA LEU A 89 14.85 2.15 11.53
C LEU A 89 13.71 1.91 10.56
N ASN A 90 13.95 2.05 9.26
CA ASN A 90 12.90 1.82 8.26
C ASN A 90 12.58 0.34 8.05
N ALA A 91 13.56 -0.55 8.17
CA ALA A 91 13.37 -1.99 8.21
C ALA A 91 12.50 -2.41 9.42
N ALA A 92 12.85 -1.93 10.60
CA ALA A 92 12.10 -2.16 11.83
C ALA A 92 10.68 -1.59 11.74
N LEU A 93 10.51 -0.38 11.18
CA LEU A 93 9.21 0.23 10.94
C LEU A 93 8.36 -0.62 9.99
N GLY A 94 8.93 -1.17 8.92
CA GLY A 94 8.25 -2.09 8.01
C GLY A 94 7.70 -3.32 8.75
N TRP A 95 8.52 -3.91 9.62
CA TRP A 95 8.11 -5.04 10.44
C TRP A 95 6.96 -4.67 11.40
N PHE A 96 7.11 -3.58 12.15
CA PHE A 96 6.07 -3.17 13.11
C PHE A 96 4.77 -2.72 12.43
N ARG A 97 4.85 -2.17 11.22
CA ARG A 97 3.68 -1.88 10.39
C ARG A 97 2.92 -3.15 10.01
N SER A 98 3.63 -4.22 9.64
CA SER A 98 3.02 -5.52 9.35
C SER A 98 2.28 -6.06 10.59
N LEU A 99 2.91 -6.01 11.77
CA LEU A 99 2.27 -6.42 13.04
C LEU A 99 1.03 -5.57 13.34
N THR A 100 1.13 -4.24 13.21
CA THR A 100 0.01 -3.31 13.45
C THR A 100 -1.17 -3.58 12.52
N GLU A 101 -0.90 -3.80 11.24
CA GLU A 101 -1.93 -4.04 10.21
C GLU A 101 -2.68 -5.35 10.49
N ILE A 102 -1.95 -6.46 10.66
CA ILE A 102 -2.53 -7.78 10.89
C ILE A 102 -3.29 -7.81 12.22
N SER A 103 -2.70 -7.27 13.31
CA SER A 103 -3.37 -7.22 14.61
C SER A 103 -4.65 -6.37 14.55
N THR A 104 -4.64 -5.25 13.84
CA THR A 104 -5.82 -4.39 13.68
C THR A 104 -6.95 -5.12 12.96
N VAL A 105 -6.64 -5.81 11.84
CA VAL A 105 -7.64 -6.57 11.07
C VAL A 105 -8.19 -7.72 11.90
N SER A 106 -7.32 -8.44 12.60
CA SER A 106 -7.72 -9.56 13.46
C SER A 106 -8.60 -9.10 14.61
N MET A 107 -8.25 -8.00 15.29
CA MET A 107 -9.09 -7.42 16.33
C MET A 107 -10.45 -6.97 15.78
N LEU A 108 -10.47 -6.31 14.60
CA LEU A 108 -11.71 -5.90 13.97
C LEU A 108 -12.64 -7.10 13.73
N ALA A 109 -12.11 -8.21 13.21
CA ALA A 109 -12.86 -9.43 12.98
C ALA A 109 -13.38 -10.08 14.28
N HIS A 110 -12.58 -10.03 15.36
CA HIS A 110 -12.98 -10.61 16.66
C HIS A 110 -14.02 -9.79 17.42
N TYR A 111 -13.96 -8.45 17.33
CA TYR A 111 -14.86 -7.58 18.11
C TYR A 111 -16.12 -7.16 17.37
N THR A 112 -16.19 -7.44 16.06
CA THR A 112 -17.34 -7.06 15.23
C THR A 112 -18.21 -8.27 14.98
N LYS A 113 -19.53 -8.15 15.18
CA LYS A 113 -20.48 -9.18 14.80
C LYS A 113 -20.42 -9.44 13.29
N SER A 114 -20.66 -10.68 12.86
CA SER A 114 -20.59 -11.08 11.45
C SER A 114 -21.43 -10.19 10.53
N GLU A 115 -22.60 -9.75 10.99
CA GLU A 115 -23.53 -8.84 10.29
C GLU A 115 -22.92 -7.48 9.98
N ASN A 116 -22.05 -6.97 10.87
CA ASN A 116 -21.44 -5.64 10.78
C ASN A 116 -19.98 -5.66 10.30
N LEU A 117 -19.44 -6.83 10.00
CA LEU A 117 -18.02 -6.98 9.65
C LEU A 117 -17.66 -6.25 8.36
N ALA A 118 -18.51 -6.33 7.35
CA ALA A 118 -18.33 -5.60 6.08
C ALA A 118 -18.33 -4.09 6.29
N TYR A 119 -19.26 -3.57 7.11
CA TYR A 119 -19.31 -2.15 7.46
C TYR A 119 -18.05 -1.70 8.21
N ALA A 120 -17.59 -2.50 9.18
CA ALA A 120 -16.39 -2.18 9.96
C ALA A 120 -15.12 -2.16 9.07
N HIS A 121 -14.99 -3.10 8.12
CA HIS A 121 -13.92 -3.09 7.11
C HIS A 121 -13.99 -1.88 6.20
N SER A 122 -15.18 -1.52 5.72
CA SER A 122 -15.40 -0.34 4.90
C SER A 122 -15.03 0.95 5.64
N ALA A 123 -15.46 1.11 6.89
CA ALA A 123 -15.11 2.25 7.74
C ALA A 123 -13.57 2.34 7.97
N ARG A 124 -12.91 1.17 8.18
CA ARG A 124 -11.44 1.10 8.28
C ARG A 124 -10.78 1.58 6.98
N PHE A 125 -11.29 1.15 5.83
CA PHE A 125 -10.77 1.55 4.52
C PHE A 125 -10.92 3.07 4.29
N VAL A 126 -12.09 3.63 4.55
CA VAL A 126 -12.32 5.09 4.49
C VAL A 126 -11.35 5.82 5.42
N GLY A 127 -11.19 5.35 6.66
CA GLY A 127 -10.24 5.94 7.60
C GLY A 127 -8.80 5.88 7.10
N ALA A 128 -8.39 4.79 6.44
CA ALA A 128 -7.05 4.67 5.84
C ALA A 128 -6.84 5.72 4.74
N ASN A 129 -7.80 5.85 3.81
CA ASN A 129 -7.70 6.82 2.70
C ASN A 129 -7.75 8.27 3.18
N LEU A 130 -8.54 8.60 4.20
CA LEU A 130 -8.50 9.92 4.83
C LEU A 130 -7.12 10.21 5.44
N GLY A 131 -6.45 9.21 6.02
CA GLY A 131 -5.09 9.35 6.52
C GLY A 131 -4.08 9.60 5.39
N VAL A 132 -4.24 8.93 4.25
CA VAL A 132 -3.43 9.15 3.05
C VAL A 132 -3.66 10.56 2.47
N ALA A 133 -4.90 11.06 2.49
CA ALA A 133 -5.24 12.39 1.99
C ALA A 133 -4.70 13.52 2.87
N LEU A 134 -4.92 13.42 4.18
CA LEU A 134 -4.60 14.50 5.12
C LEU A 134 -3.14 14.46 5.62
N GLY A 135 -2.52 13.28 5.64
CA GLY A 135 -1.14 13.11 6.09
C GLY A 135 -0.16 14.03 5.35
N PRO A 136 -0.08 13.97 4.01
CA PRO A 136 0.83 14.82 3.24
C PRO A 136 0.54 16.32 3.39
N LEU A 137 -0.71 16.74 3.55
CA LEU A 137 -1.06 18.15 3.79
C LEU A 137 -0.47 18.65 5.10
N ILE A 138 -0.61 17.87 6.17
CA ILE A 138 -0.01 18.18 7.48
C ILE A 138 1.52 18.18 7.33
N GLY A 139 2.07 17.18 6.66
CA GLY A 139 3.50 17.06 6.39
C GLY A 139 4.06 18.26 5.62
N ALA A 140 3.36 18.73 4.57
CA ALA A 140 3.78 19.88 3.79
C ALA A 140 3.78 21.19 4.61
N ALA A 141 2.74 21.40 5.42
CA ALA A 141 2.65 22.56 6.29
C ALA A 141 3.83 22.63 7.27
N MET A 142 4.30 21.47 7.75
CA MET A 142 5.44 21.35 8.67
C MET A 142 6.79 21.39 7.94
N ALA A 143 6.91 20.75 6.78
CA ALA A 143 8.12 20.74 5.97
C ALA A 143 8.53 22.14 5.51
N ALA A 144 7.56 23.07 5.37
CA ALA A 144 7.82 24.47 5.07
C ALA A 144 8.77 25.15 6.09
N GLN A 145 8.92 24.58 7.28
CA GLN A 145 9.79 25.06 8.35
C GLN A 145 11.07 24.22 8.50
N HIS A 146 11.41 23.35 7.53
CA HIS A 146 12.52 22.36 7.60
C HIS A 146 12.50 21.51 8.87
N SER A 147 11.32 21.18 9.37
CA SER A 147 11.15 20.68 10.71
C SER A 147 11.16 19.15 10.77
N LEU A 148 12.15 18.59 11.48
CA LEU A 148 12.15 17.18 11.92
C LEU A 148 10.98 16.87 12.88
N LEU A 149 10.21 17.88 13.27
CA LEU A 149 9.01 17.78 14.11
C LEU A 149 7.97 16.82 13.53
N ILE A 150 7.94 16.65 12.21
CA ILE A 150 7.11 15.65 11.52
C ILE A 150 7.29 14.25 12.11
N PHE A 151 8.54 13.83 12.33
CA PHE A 151 8.84 12.51 12.87
C PHE A 151 8.46 12.41 14.35
N PHE A 152 8.65 13.49 15.12
CA PHE A 152 8.20 13.54 16.52
C PHE A 152 6.68 13.43 16.63
N ILE A 153 5.93 14.11 15.77
CA ILE A 153 4.46 14.02 15.77
C ILE A 153 4.00 12.63 15.32
N ALA A 154 4.61 12.06 14.27
CA ALA A 154 4.28 10.70 13.84
C ALA A 154 4.56 9.68 14.96
N GLY A 155 5.70 9.82 15.66
CA GLY A 155 6.03 9.01 16.82
C GLY A 155 5.04 9.18 17.96
N ALA A 156 4.72 10.42 18.32
CA ALA A 156 3.74 10.74 19.37
C ALA A 156 2.35 10.15 19.07
N ILE A 157 1.86 10.23 17.83
CA ILE A 157 0.61 9.60 17.42
C ILE A 157 0.62 8.10 17.74
N HIS A 158 1.69 7.39 17.38
CA HIS A 158 1.81 5.95 17.62
C HIS A 158 1.87 5.63 19.11
N ILE A 159 2.64 6.39 19.89
CA ILE A 159 2.73 6.22 21.35
C ILE A 159 1.38 6.48 22.03
N VAL A 160 0.69 7.57 21.68
CA VAL A 160 -0.63 7.91 22.24
C VAL A 160 -1.65 6.81 21.90
N LEU A 161 -1.64 6.27 20.68
CA LEU A 161 -2.51 5.16 20.32
C LEU A 161 -2.14 3.89 21.10
N GLY A 162 -0.86 3.61 21.31
CA GLY A 162 -0.39 2.50 22.15
C GLY A 162 -0.89 2.63 23.58
N VAL A 163 -0.77 3.83 24.18
CA VAL A 163 -1.29 4.14 25.53
C VAL A 163 -2.81 3.99 25.56
N PHE A 164 -3.53 4.53 24.58
CA PHE A 164 -4.98 4.37 24.48
C PHE A 164 -5.40 2.89 24.44
N MET A 165 -4.68 2.06 23.71
CA MET A 165 -4.92 0.63 23.64
C MET A 165 -4.62 -0.11 24.97
N LEU A 166 -3.80 0.42 25.87
CA LEU A 166 -3.60 -0.14 27.22
C LEU A 166 -4.86 -0.10 28.08
N PHE A 167 -5.74 0.87 27.84
CA PHE A 167 -7.02 0.97 28.55
C PHE A 167 -8.15 0.13 27.92
N SER A 168 -7.97 -0.39 26.71
CA SER A 168 -8.95 -1.28 26.09
C SER A 168 -8.91 -2.65 26.76
N ARG A 169 -10.08 -3.28 26.99
CA ARG A 169 -10.17 -4.62 27.60
C ARG A 169 -10.29 -5.67 26.50
N GLU A 170 -9.44 -6.68 26.54
CA GLU A 170 -9.56 -7.86 25.68
C GLU A 170 -10.57 -8.83 26.30
N LYS A 171 -11.64 -9.17 25.57
CA LYS A 171 -12.72 -10.05 26.05
C LYS A 171 -12.67 -11.46 25.45
N THR A 172 -11.71 -11.78 24.58
CA THR A 172 -11.75 -13.01 23.77
C THR A 172 -10.71 -14.04 24.18
N LYS A 173 -11.16 -15.30 24.25
CA LYS A 173 -10.27 -16.48 24.33
C LYS A 173 -9.69 -16.79 22.96
N TYR A 174 -8.38 -17.03 22.92
CA TYR A 174 -7.66 -17.46 21.72
C TYR A 174 -8.20 -18.79 21.18
N ILE A 175 -8.50 -18.83 19.88
CA ILE A 175 -8.67 -20.08 19.13
C ILE A 175 -7.34 -20.35 18.43
N LYS A 176 -6.58 -21.34 18.91
CA LYS A 176 -5.32 -21.73 18.26
C LYS A 176 -5.60 -22.24 16.85
N ALA A 177 -5.08 -21.56 15.84
CA ALA A 177 -5.14 -22.02 14.45
C ALA A 177 -4.25 -23.26 14.24
N ASN A 178 -4.70 -24.20 13.39
CA ASN A 178 -3.99 -25.45 13.13
C ASN A 178 -2.85 -25.21 12.08
N GLN A 179 -1.61 -25.07 12.57
CA GLN A 179 -0.45 -24.72 11.74
C GLN A 179 -0.05 -25.79 10.70
N HIS A 180 -0.26 -27.05 10.96
CA HIS A 180 0.12 -28.12 10.03
C HIS A 180 -0.71 -28.09 8.73
N ALA A 181 -1.95 -27.60 8.82
CA ALA A 181 -2.80 -27.41 7.65
C ALA A 181 -2.28 -26.27 6.75
N PHE A 182 -1.77 -25.18 7.33
CA PHE A 182 -1.28 -24.02 6.58
C PHE A 182 -0.04 -24.38 5.72
N LEU A 183 0.98 -25.02 6.30
CA LEU A 183 2.22 -25.39 5.56
C LEU A 183 1.95 -26.39 4.44
N ARG A 184 1.10 -27.38 4.67
CA ARG A 184 0.71 -28.36 3.64
C ARG A 184 -0.07 -27.68 2.51
N ASN A 185 -1.02 -26.84 2.84
CA ASN A 185 -1.82 -26.11 1.87
C ASN A 185 -0.99 -25.12 1.04
N PHE A 186 0.07 -24.57 1.63
CA PHE A 186 0.98 -23.66 0.93
C PHE A 186 1.71 -24.36 -0.24
N GLN A 187 2.13 -25.62 -0.08
CA GLN A 187 2.73 -26.40 -1.17
C GLN A 187 1.76 -26.68 -2.33
N GLU A 188 0.46 -26.85 -2.06
CA GLU A 188 -0.55 -27.01 -3.11
C GLU A 188 -0.76 -25.74 -3.92
N VAL A 189 -0.72 -24.59 -3.26
CA VAL A 189 -0.94 -23.27 -3.86
C VAL A 189 0.15 -22.91 -4.88
N PHE A 190 1.40 -23.33 -4.65
CA PHE A 190 2.50 -23.15 -5.63
C PHE A 190 2.33 -23.93 -6.93
N LYS A 191 1.43 -24.90 -7.00
CA LYS A 191 1.13 -25.64 -8.24
C LYS A 191 0.17 -24.90 -9.15
N ASP A 192 -0.55 -23.90 -8.64
CA ASP A 192 -1.50 -23.10 -9.44
C ASP A 192 -0.74 -22.05 -10.28
N LYS A 193 -0.50 -22.40 -11.55
CA LYS A 193 0.19 -21.54 -12.52
C LYS A 193 -0.51 -20.19 -12.75
N ILE A 194 -1.81 -20.13 -12.53
CA ILE A 194 -2.60 -18.90 -12.76
C ILE A 194 -2.40 -17.96 -11.59
N LEU A 195 -2.46 -18.47 -10.37
CA LEU A 195 -2.17 -17.70 -9.17
C LEU A 195 -0.74 -17.15 -9.19
N ILE A 196 0.25 -17.96 -9.62
CA ILE A 196 1.64 -17.49 -9.80
C ILE A 196 1.69 -16.32 -10.79
N LYS A 197 1.01 -16.41 -11.94
CA LYS A 197 0.96 -15.32 -12.92
C LYS A 197 0.32 -14.06 -12.33
N ILE A 198 -0.80 -14.17 -11.61
CA ILE A 198 -1.46 -13.04 -10.96
C ILE A 198 -0.55 -12.44 -9.88
N THR A 199 0.18 -13.27 -9.12
CA THR A 199 1.15 -12.79 -8.12
C THR A 199 2.29 -12.01 -8.78
N ILE A 200 2.81 -12.47 -9.93
CA ILE A 200 3.84 -11.73 -10.70
C ILE A 200 3.27 -10.40 -11.22
N ILE A 201 2.06 -10.40 -11.77
CA ILE A 201 1.40 -9.16 -12.20
C ILE A 201 1.23 -8.21 -11.01
N ASN A 202 0.79 -8.72 -9.87
CA ASN A 202 0.64 -7.95 -8.65
C ASN A 202 1.98 -7.34 -8.19
N LEU A 203 3.06 -8.11 -8.24
CA LEU A 203 4.42 -7.62 -7.97
C LEU A 203 4.77 -6.43 -8.89
N ILE A 204 4.56 -6.57 -10.19
CA ILE A 204 4.85 -5.52 -11.16
C ILE A 204 4.02 -4.26 -10.87
N LEU A 205 2.74 -4.42 -10.60
CA LEU A 205 1.85 -3.30 -10.30
C LEU A 205 2.22 -2.59 -9.01
N TRP A 206 2.66 -3.31 -7.97
CA TRP A 206 3.16 -2.70 -6.75
C TRP A 206 4.51 -1.99 -6.95
N ILE A 207 5.38 -2.46 -7.86
CA ILE A 207 6.60 -1.72 -8.26
C ILE A 207 6.20 -0.39 -8.91
N VAL A 208 5.22 -0.42 -9.82
CA VAL A 208 4.69 0.77 -10.50
C VAL A 208 4.08 1.75 -9.51
N TYR A 209 3.20 1.26 -8.64
CA TYR A 209 2.49 2.07 -7.65
C TYR A 209 3.45 2.71 -6.63
N ALA A 210 4.46 1.97 -6.17
CA ALA A 210 5.42 2.47 -5.18
C ALA A 210 6.20 3.70 -5.67
N GLN A 211 6.29 3.92 -6.97
CA GLN A 211 6.95 5.12 -7.51
C GLN A 211 6.16 6.41 -7.25
N LEU A 212 4.83 6.31 -7.02
CA LEU A 212 3.99 7.46 -6.71
C LEU A 212 4.41 8.12 -5.39
N ASP A 213 4.67 7.33 -4.35
CA ASP A 213 4.98 7.83 -3.01
C ASP A 213 6.49 7.85 -2.68
N THR A 214 7.35 7.39 -3.59
CA THR A 214 8.80 7.33 -3.36
C THR A 214 9.62 8.04 -4.44
N THR A 215 9.48 7.68 -5.72
CA THR A 215 10.29 8.22 -6.81
C THR A 215 9.83 9.62 -7.24
N ILE A 216 8.51 9.84 -7.34
CA ILE A 216 7.96 11.16 -7.69
C ILE A 216 8.38 12.22 -6.66
N PRO A 217 8.23 12.04 -5.33
CA PRO A 217 8.68 13.05 -4.37
C PRO A 217 10.20 13.29 -4.42
N GLN A 218 11.04 12.26 -4.67
CA GLN A 218 12.48 12.46 -4.89
C GLN A 218 12.75 13.31 -6.13
N TYR A 219 12.09 13.02 -7.25
CA TYR A 219 12.21 13.79 -8.48
C TYR A 219 11.77 15.25 -8.28
N LEU A 220 10.62 15.48 -7.64
CA LEU A 220 10.15 16.83 -7.32
C LEU A 220 11.14 17.59 -6.43
N ALA A 221 11.74 16.93 -5.44
CA ALA A 221 12.73 17.54 -4.56
C ALA A 221 14.04 17.90 -5.28
N SER A 222 14.40 17.15 -6.32
CA SER A 222 15.60 17.44 -7.13
C SER A 222 15.41 18.57 -8.14
N THR A 223 14.17 18.87 -8.55
CA THR A 223 13.84 19.83 -9.61
C THR A 223 13.23 21.14 -9.10
N SER A 224 12.77 21.19 -7.86
CA SER A 224 12.14 22.37 -7.28
C SER A 224 12.60 22.63 -5.84
N THR A 225 12.24 23.81 -5.29
CA THR A 225 12.52 24.09 -3.87
C THR A 225 11.75 23.13 -2.97
N GLY A 226 12.33 22.71 -1.83
CA GLY A 226 11.74 21.73 -0.92
C GLY A 226 10.29 22.06 -0.52
N LYS A 227 9.97 23.35 -0.28
CA LYS A 227 8.61 23.79 0.03
C LYS A 227 7.64 23.56 -1.14
N ASN A 228 8.01 23.91 -2.36
CA ASN A 228 7.16 23.76 -3.54
C ASN A 228 6.94 22.29 -3.89
N SER A 229 7.98 21.46 -3.77
CA SER A 229 7.87 20.02 -4.00
C SER A 229 6.94 19.35 -2.97
N ALA A 230 7.03 19.75 -1.70
CA ALA A 230 6.17 19.23 -0.64
C ALA A 230 4.69 19.59 -0.87
N ILE A 231 4.41 20.85 -1.25
CA ILE A 231 3.04 21.30 -1.55
C ILE A 231 2.47 20.55 -2.76
N LEU A 232 3.22 20.51 -3.87
CA LEU A 232 2.76 19.82 -5.09
C LEU A 232 2.48 18.34 -4.81
N PHE A 233 3.40 17.65 -4.13
CA PHE A 233 3.22 16.25 -3.74
C PHE A 233 1.97 16.07 -2.87
N SER A 234 1.73 16.96 -1.91
CA SER A 234 0.55 16.90 -1.03
C SER A 234 -0.76 17.04 -1.79
N VAL A 235 -0.81 17.98 -2.76
CA VAL A 235 -1.98 18.14 -3.65
C VAL A 235 -2.19 16.88 -4.48
N MET A 236 -1.12 16.29 -5.02
CA MET A 236 -1.20 15.04 -5.80
C MET A 236 -1.76 13.89 -4.96
N MET A 237 -1.28 13.69 -3.72
CA MET A 237 -1.76 12.64 -2.82
C MET A 237 -3.19 12.86 -2.34
N MET A 238 -3.60 14.12 -2.14
CA MET A 238 -4.99 14.46 -1.83
C MET A 238 -5.92 14.09 -2.98
N ILE A 239 -5.54 14.43 -4.23
CA ILE A 239 -6.30 14.09 -5.44
C ILE A 239 -6.41 12.57 -5.57
N ASN A 240 -5.29 11.83 -5.40
CA ASN A 240 -5.29 10.36 -5.44
C ASN A 240 -6.29 9.79 -4.44
N ALA A 241 -6.22 10.20 -3.17
CA ALA A 241 -7.10 9.68 -2.13
C ALA A 241 -8.58 10.01 -2.38
N LEU A 242 -8.90 11.23 -2.87
CA LEU A 242 -10.26 11.61 -3.22
C LEU A 242 -10.82 10.76 -4.37
N ILE A 243 -10.05 10.55 -5.42
CA ILE A 243 -10.43 9.70 -6.54
C ILE A 243 -10.65 8.26 -6.05
N CYS A 244 -9.75 7.73 -5.22
CA CYS A 244 -9.88 6.38 -4.67
C CYS A 244 -11.16 6.22 -3.84
N VAL A 245 -11.49 7.17 -2.99
CA VAL A 245 -12.71 7.09 -2.15
C VAL A 245 -13.98 7.24 -2.98
N ILE A 246 -14.01 8.21 -3.91
CA ILE A 246 -15.22 8.52 -4.67
C ILE A 246 -15.46 7.52 -5.80
N CYS A 247 -14.42 7.20 -6.57
CA CYS A 247 -14.58 6.42 -7.81
C CYS A 247 -14.55 4.90 -7.60
N GLN A 248 -13.96 4.40 -6.49
CA GLN A 248 -13.80 2.96 -6.26
C GLN A 248 -15.10 2.14 -6.41
N PRO A 249 -16.23 2.50 -5.77
CA PRO A 249 -17.46 1.70 -5.89
C PRO A 249 -18.02 1.68 -7.31
N PHE A 250 -17.86 2.76 -8.07
CA PHE A 250 -18.33 2.85 -9.46
C PHE A 250 -17.44 2.03 -10.39
N ILE A 251 -16.13 2.14 -10.25
CA ILE A 251 -15.15 1.41 -11.07
C ILE A 251 -15.28 -0.10 -10.81
N LEU A 252 -15.42 -0.52 -9.55
CA LEU A 252 -15.58 -1.93 -9.23
C LEU A 252 -16.85 -2.52 -9.85
N ARG A 253 -18.00 -1.83 -9.73
CA ARG A 253 -19.26 -2.25 -10.36
C ARG A 253 -19.14 -2.32 -11.88
N TRP A 254 -18.48 -1.34 -12.50
CA TRP A 254 -18.24 -1.32 -13.94
C TRP A 254 -17.37 -2.51 -14.36
N ALA A 255 -16.27 -2.77 -13.64
CA ALA A 255 -15.38 -3.88 -13.91
C ALA A 255 -16.09 -5.26 -13.79
N GLU A 256 -16.95 -5.42 -12.78
CA GLU A 256 -17.75 -6.65 -12.62
C GLU A 256 -18.78 -6.86 -13.72
N ARG A 257 -19.42 -5.78 -14.20
CA ARG A 257 -20.42 -5.85 -15.29
C ARG A 257 -19.78 -6.08 -16.66
N THR A 258 -18.55 -5.59 -16.86
CA THR A 258 -17.87 -5.67 -18.16
C THR A 258 -16.93 -6.88 -18.20
N SER A 259 -15.78 -6.76 -17.61
CA SER A 259 -14.78 -7.83 -17.48
C SER A 259 -13.65 -7.36 -16.56
N LEU A 260 -13.36 -8.13 -15.52
CA LEU A 260 -12.20 -7.86 -14.64
C LEU A 260 -10.89 -7.83 -15.43
N LYS A 261 -10.75 -8.64 -16.46
CA LYS A 261 -9.57 -8.66 -17.33
C LYS A 261 -9.44 -7.37 -18.14
N ILE A 262 -10.51 -6.91 -18.78
CA ILE A 262 -10.49 -5.65 -19.56
C ILE A 262 -10.18 -4.48 -18.63
N SER A 263 -10.78 -4.44 -17.45
CA SER A 263 -10.49 -3.45 -16.43
C SER A 263 -9.00 -3.39 -16.10
N ALA A 264 -8.41 -4.54 -15.77
CA ALA A 264 -7.00 -4.64 -15.38
C ALA A 264 -6.03 -4.26 -16.52
N VAL A 265 -6.35 -4.65 -17.77
CA VAL A 265 -5.57 -4.25 -18.96
C VAL A 265 -5.65 -2.73 -19.16
N LEU A 266 -6.87 -2.16 -19.10
CA LEU A 266 -7.07 -0.72 -19.22
C LEU A 266 -6.31 0.05 -18.16
N GLY A 267 -6.39 -0.36 -16.89
CA GLY A 267 -5.63 0.26 -15.80
C GLY A 267 -4.13 0.18 -16.02
N SER A 268 -3.62 -0.96 -16.51
CA SER A 268 -2.19 -1.07 -16.86
C SER A 268 -1.78 -0.09 -17.96
N ILE A 269 -2.60 0.07 -19.00
CA ILE A 269 -2.36 1.05 -20.08
C ILE A 269 -2.41 2.48 -19.53
N MET A 270 -3.32 2.78 -18.62
CA MET A 270 -3.38 4.11 -17.99
C MET A 270 -2.12 4.42 -17.18
N PHE A 271 -1.51 3.45 -16.49
CA PHE A 271 -0.20 3.64 -15.87
C PHE A 271 0.89 3.96 -16.90
N VAL A 272 0.89 3.30 -18.07
CA VAL A 272 1.84 3.63 -19.17
C VAL A 272 1.67 5.09 -19.58
N VAL A 273 0.44 5.52 -19.85
CA VAL A 273 0.13 6.90 -20.26
C VAL A 273 0.61 7.91 -19.21
N ALA A 274 0.33 7.65 -17.94
CA ALA A 274 0.72 8.54 -16.86
C ALA A 274 2.25 8.69 -16.76
N PHE A 275 3.00 7.59 -16.78
CA PHE A 275 4.45 7.65 -16.74
C PHE A 275 5.06 8.29 -18.00
N PHE A 276 4.47 8.04 -19.16
CA PHE A 276 4.90 8.66 -20.40
C PHE A 276 4.73 10.18 -20.37
N LEU A 277 3.59 10.67 -19.85
CA LEU A 277 3.34 12.11 -19.67
C LEU A 277 4.37 12.74 -18.73
N ILE A 278 4.64 12.15 -17.55
CA ILE A 278 5.67 12.64 -16.63
C ILE A 278 7.04 12.65 -17.30
N GLY A 279 7.36 11.60 -18.08
CA GLY A 279 8.64 11.45 -18.72
C GLY A 279 8.94 12.49 -19.80
N ILE A 280 7.91 12.94 -20.55
CA ILE A 280 8.08 13.90 -21.65
C ILE A 280 7.90 15.34 -21.18
N TYR A 281 6.90 15.61 -20.34
CA TYR A 281 6.53 16.98 -19.96
C TYR A 281 6.36 17.08 -18.42
N PRO A 282 7.45 17.10 -17.65
CA PRO A 282 7.40 17.08 -16.19
C PRO A 282 6.99 18.43 -15.56
N THR A 283 5.95 19.07 -16.08
CA THR A 283 5.39 20.29 -15.48
C THR A 283 4.44 19.94 -14.33
N SER A 284 4.22 20.86 -13.39
CA SER A 284 3.31 20.64 -12.26
C SER A 284 1.89 20.25 -12.70
N VAL A 285 1.40 20.84 -13.78
CA VAL A 285 0.07 20.55 -14.35
C VAL A 285 0.03 19.10 -14.88
N VAL A 286 1.04 18.71 -15.65
CA VAL A 286 1.12 17.36 -16.22
C VAL A 286 1.28 16.32 -15.10
N MET A 287 2.03 16.61 -14.05
CA MET A 287 2.13 15.73 -12.88
C MET A 287 0.79 15.52 -12.18
N ILE A 288 0.00 16.58 -12.00
CA ILE A 288 -1.36 16.47 -11.45
C ILE A 288 -2.25 15.61 -12.35
N ILE A 289 -2.24 15.86 -13.67
CA ILE A 289 -3.01 15.06 -14.64
C ILE A 289 -2.56 13.59 -14.57
N SER A 290 -1.26 13.34 -14.52
CA SER A 290 -0.71 12.00 -14.44
C SER A 290 -1.14 11.27 -13.18
N VAL A 291 -1.19 11.94 -12.02
CA VAL A 291 -1.68 11.34 -10.79
C VAL A 291 -3.18 11.03 -10.86
N ILE A 292 -3.99 11.88 -11.50
CA ILE A 292 -5.41 11.55 -11.75
C ILE A 292 -5.52 10.26 -12.55
N ILE A 293 -4.73 10.12 -13.63
CA ILE A 293 -4.70 8.93 -14.47
C ILE A 293 -4.18 7.72 -13.67
N MET A 294 -3.11 7.87 -12.87
CA MET A 294 -2.57 6.82 -12.01
C MET A 294 -3.57 6.35 -10.95
N SER A 295 -4.35 7.26 -10.37
CA SER A 295 -5.38 6.93 -9.37
C SER A 295 -6.50 6.07 -9.98
N LEU A 296 -6.94 6.40 -11.20
CA LEU A 296 -7.90 5.59 -11.92
C LEU A 296 -7.30 4.24 -12.34
N ALA A 297 -6.04 4.22 -12.75
CA ALA A 297 -5.29 3.00 -13.07
C ALA A 297 -5.16 2.07 -11.86
N GLU A 298 -4.87 2.62 -10.68
CA GLU A 298 -4.83 1.91 -9.41
C GLU A 298 -6.15 1.19 -9.14
N LEU A 299 -7.27 1.90 -9.24
CA LEU A 299 -8.61 1.35 -8.99
C LEU A 299 -8.99 0.26 -10.00
N LEU A 300 -8.51 0.36 -11.23
CA LEU A 300 -8.73 -0.62 -12.29
C LEU A 300 -7.83 -1.85 -12.20
N THR A 301 -6.82 -1.85 -11.31
CA THR A 301 -5.82 -2.94 -11.23
C THR A 301 -5.74 -3.58 -9.85
N LEU A 302 -5.33 -2.85 -8.80
CA LEU A 302 -5.01 -3.43 -7.50
C LEU A 302 -6.21 -4.09 -6.80
N PRO A 303 -7.39 -3.43 -6.69
CA PRO A 303 -8.58 -4.08 -6.12
C PRO A 303 -9.07 -5.25 -6.97
N ILE A 304 -8.92 -5.15 -8.28
CA ILE A 304 -9.32 -6.20 -9.23
C ILE A 304 -8.47 -7.46 -9.03
N ASN A 305 -7.16 -7.32 -8.83
CA ASN A 305 -6.29 -8.45 -8.50
C ASN A 305 -6.74 -9.16 -7.22
N GLY A 306 -7.06 -8.40 -6.18
CA GLY A 306 -7.59 -8.96 -4.93
C GLY A 306 -8.88 -9.76 -5.16
N LEU A 307 -9.80 -9.19 -5.94
CA LEU A 307 -11.07 -9.86 -6.29
C LEU A 307 -10.84 -11.13 -7.11
N LEU A 308 -9.91 -11.12 -8.07
CA LEU A 308 -9.55 -12.30 -8.86
C LEU A 308 -9.02 -13.44 -7.99
N ILE A 309 -8.13 -13.12 -7.05
CA ILE A 309 -7.57 -14.10 -6.12
C ILE A 309 -8.67 -14.70 -5.25
N LEU A 310 -9.56 -13.87 -4.71
CA LEU A 310 -10.71 -14.32 -3.90
C LEU A 310 -11.64 -15.25 -4.69
N ARG A 311 -11.91 -14.95 -5.97
CA ARG A 311 -12.78 -15.77 -6.83
C ARG A 311 -12.14 -17.08 -7.27
N MET A 312 -10.81 -17.13 -7.37
CA MET A 312 -10.07 -18.33 -7.78
C MET A 312 -9.80 -19.29 -6.61
N ALA A 313 -9.69 -18.78 -5.40
CA ALA A 313 -9.27 -19.54 -4.25
C ALA A 313 -10.35 -20.56 -3.83
N PRO A 314 -10.02 -21.86 -3.74
CA PRO A 314 -10.87 -22.84 -3.06
C PRO A 314 -11.13 -22.39 -1.62
N LYS A 315 -12.35 -22.59 -1.10
CA LYS A 315 -12.74 -22.12 0.25
C LYS A 315 -11.75 -22.54 1.35
N HIS A 316 -11.21 -23.77 1.27
CA HIS A 316 -10.26 -24.31 2.25
C HIS A 316 -8.82 -23.80 2.06
N LEU A 317 -8.49 -23.14 0.94
CA LEU A 317 -7.16 -22.60 0.61
C LEU A 317 -7.12 -21.07 0.54
N LEU A 318 -8.22 -20.38 0.87
CA LEU A 318 -8.35 -18.94 0.71
C LEU A 318 -7.21 -18.16 1.40
N ALA A 319 -6.87 -18.53 2.63
CA ALA A 319 -5.76 -17.90 3.36
C ALA A 319 -4.40 -18.12 2.67
N SER A 320 -4.16 -19.34 2.14
CA SER A 320 -2.93 -19.69 1.44
C SER A 320 -2.80 -18.97 0.09
N TYR A 321 -3.91 -18.81 -0.65
CA TYR A 321 -3.95 -18.02 -1.89
C TYR A 321 -3.62 -16.55 -1.64
N ASN A 322 -4.23 -15.94 -0.63
CA ASN A 322 -3.92 -14.57 -0.22
C ASN A 322 -2.47 -14.44 0.29
N GLY A 323 -1.96 -15.45 1.00
CA GLY A 323 -0.58 -15.49 1.47
C GLY A 323 0.43 -15.46 0.32
N LEU A 324 0.22 -16.26 -0.75
CA LEU A 324 1.08 -16.22 -1.93
C LEU A 324 0.94 -14.90 -2.69
N ALA A 325 -0.29 -14.39 -2.82
CA ALA A 325 -0.55 -13.11 -3.48
C ALA A 325 0.16 -11.93 -2.78
N ASN A 326 0.31 -11.99 -1.45
CA ASN A 326 1.04 -10.97 -0.67
C ASN A 326 2.53 -10.92 -1.00
N VAL A 327 3.12 -11.95 -1.62
CA VAL A 327 4.49 -11.88 -2.17
C VAL A 327 4.59 -10.75 -3.21
N GLY A 328 3.50 -10.43 -3.91
CA GLY A 328 3.43 -9.28 -4.80
C GLY A 328 3.73 -7.95 -4.12
N LEU A 329 3.47 -7.80 -2.81
CA LEU A 329 3.81 -6.61 -2.03
C LEU A 329 5.33 -6.33 -1.95
N LEU A 330 6.20 -7.29 -2.31
CA LEU A 330 7.63 -7.03 -2.49
C LEU A 330 7.88 -5.92 -3.52
N GLY A 331 6.92 -5.66 -4.41
CA GLY A 331 6.96 -4.51 -5.31
C GLY A 331 7.12 -3.16 -4.59
N LEU A 332 6.56 -3.02 -3.38
CA LEU A 332 6.76 -1.84 -2.52
C LEU A 332 8.21 -1.64 -2.07
N SER A 333 9.02 -2.71 -2.08
CA SER A 333 10.45 -2.63 -1.81
C SER A 333 11.25 -2.36 -3.09
N ILE A 334 10.93 -3.08 -4.15
CA ILE A 334 11.66 -3.04 -5.41
C ILE A 334 11.44 -1.71 -6.14
N GLY A 335 10.23 -1.15 -6.08
CA GLY A 335 9.86 0.11 -6.74
C GLY A 335 10.76 1.29 -6.34
N PRO A 336 10.92 1.60 -5.05
CA PRO A 336 11.82 2.68 -4.59
C PRO A 336 13.27 2.48 -5.01
N VAL A 337 13.75 1.24 -5.01
CA VAL A 337 15.12 0.91 -5.43
C VAL A 337 15.27 1.17 -6.93
N ILE A 338 14.36 0.67 -7.77
CA ILE A 338 14.37 0.92 -9.22
C ILE A 338 14.30 2.43 -9.50
N GLY A 339 13.38 3.14 -8.83
CA GLY A 339 13.23 4.58 -8.99
C GLY A 339 14.48 5.36 -8.59
N GLY A 340 15.08 5.01 -7.44
CA GLY A 340 16.30 5.64 -6.96
C GLY A 340 17.51 5.41 -7.88
N TYR A 341 17.66 4.19 -8.42
CA TYR A 341 18.68 3.92 -9.44
C TYR A 341 18.39 4.66 -10.75
N GLY A 342 17.12 4.70 -11.18
CA GLY A 342 16.71 5.46 -12.35
C GLY A 342 17.10 6.94 -12.23
N LEU A 343 16.71 7.59 -11.14
CA LEU A 343 17.05 9.00 -10.89
C LEU A 343 18.55 9.27 -10.79
N ARG A 344 19.34 8.28 -10.39
CA ARG A 344 20.81 8.41 -10.30
C ARG A 344 21.51 8.28 -11.65
N PHE A 345 21.11 7.30 -12.48
CA PHE A 345 21.88 6.89 -13.66
C PHE A 345 21.25 7.28 -15.00
N ILE A 346 19.92 7.59 -15.01
CA ILE A 346 19.14 7.85 -16.23
C ILE A 346 18.82 9.33 -16.38
N GLU A 347 19.00 10.10 -15.32
CA GLU A 347 18.65 11.54 -15.22
C GLU A 347 17.16 11.88 -15.37
N GLY A 348 16.66 12.60 -14.38
CA GLY A 348 15.39 13.32 -14.43
C GLY A 348 14.19 12.47 -14.79
N SER A 349 13.36 13.01 -15.64
CA SER A 349 12.07 12.45 -16.02
C SER A 349 12.14 11.20 -16.90
N TYR A 350 13.27 10.93 -17.57
CA TYR A 350 13.46 9.70 -18.37
C TYR A 350 13.34 8.41 -17.56
N THR A 351 13.58 8.48 -16.23
CA THR A 351 13.31 7.37 -15.31
C THR A 351 11.87 6.87 -15.42
N PHE A 352 10.90 7.77 -15.60
CA PHE A 352 9.49 7.43 -15.73
C PHE A 352 9.16 6.81 -17.09
N LEU A 353 9.84 7.23 -18.18
CA LEU A 353 9.68 6.58 -19.49
C LEU A 353 10.10 5.10 -19.45
N ILE A 354 11.22 4.80 -18.79
CA ILE A 354 11.67 3.42 -18.62
C ILE A 354 10.73 2.65 -17.70
N SER A 355 10.26 3.28 -16.64
CA SER A 355 9.27 2.66 -15.72
C SER A 355 7.95 2.32 -16.41
N ALA A 356 7.59 3.00 -17.51
CA ALA A 356 6.40 2.69 -18.31
C ALA A 356 6.45 1.29 -18.96
N ILE A 357 7.63 0.67 -19.08
CA ILE A 357 7.79 -0.71 -19.59
C ILE A 357 7.10 -1.71 -18.66
N LEU A 358 7.14 -1.49 -17.34
CA LEU A 358 6.60 -2.41 -16.35
C LEU A 358 5.07 -2.63 -16.49
N PRO A 359 4.23 -1.58 -16.57
CA PRO A 359 2.81 -1.79 -16.76
C PRO A 359 2.45 -2.32 -18.16
N ILE A 360 3.31 -2.14 -19.20
CA ILE A 360 3.15 -2.84 -20.49
C ILE A 360 3.28 -4.34 -20.28
N ILE A 361 4.30 -4.79 -19.54
CA ILE A 361 4.49 -6.20 -19.22
C ILE A 361 3.28 -6.74 -18.46
N ALA A 362 2.76 -5.98 -17.47
CA ALA A 362 1.56 -6.37 -16.73
C ALA A 362 0.35 -6.53 -17.66
N ALA A 363 0.10 -5.58 -18.58
CA ALA A 363 -0.98 -5.66 -19.55
C ALA A 363 -0.85 -6.92 -20.45
N CYS A 364 0.34 -7.21 -20.96
CA CYS A 364 0.62 -8.40 -21.76
C CYS A 364 0.38 -9.70 -20.97
N LEU A 365 0.77 -9.74 -19.70
CA LEU A 365 0.52 -10.90 -18.85
C LEU A 365 -0.98 -11.10 -18.58
N TYR A 366 -1.74 -10.02 -18.34
CA TYR A 366 -3.21 -10.10 -18.23
C TYR A 366 -3.85 -10.64 -19.52
N LEU A 367 -3.41 -10.18 -20.68
CA LEU A 367 -3.92 -10.68 -21.95
C LEU A 367 -3.69 -12.19 -22.11
N LYS A 368 -2.55 -12.71 -21.67
CA LYS A 368 -2.22 -14.14 -21.69
C LYS A 368 -2.94 -14.98 -20.61
N CYS A 369 -3.62 -14.36 -19.65
CA CYS A 369 -4.43 -15.04 -18.63
C CYS A 369 -5.88 -15.32 -19.07
N SER A 370 -6.11 -15.61 -20.34
CA SER A 370 -7.45 -15.64 -20.97
C SER A 370 -8.42 -16.73 -20.48
N LEU A 371 -7.94 -17.80 -19.88
CA LEU A 371 -8.74 -19.00 -19.61
C LEU A 371 -9.51 -19.02 -18.29
N VAL A 372 -9.16 -18.13 -17.34
CA VAL A 372 -9.68 -18.19 -15.96
C VAL A 372 -11.04 -17.54 -15.80
N TYR A 373 -11.38 -16.59 -16.65
CA TYR A 373 -12.54 -15.72 -16.44
C TYR A 373 -13.87 -16.28 -16.90
N LYS A 374 -13.86 -17.35 -17.72
CA LYS A 374 -15.10 -17.95 -18.26
C LYS A 374 -15.79 -18.95 -17.33
N ASN A 375 -15.08 -19.51 -16.34
CA ASN A 375 -15.55 -20.65 -15.54
C ASN A 375 -15.55 -20.43 -14.03
N ILE A 376 -15.45 -19.19 -13.53
CA ILE A 376 -15.60 -18.96 -12.10
C ILE A 376 -17.09 -18.89 -11.78
N PRO A 377 -17.65 -19.86 -11.05
CA PRO A 377 -19.04 -19.80 -10.63
C PRO A 377 -19.27 -18.53 -9.83
N ASN A 378 -20.41 -17.88 -10.00
CA ASN A 378 -20.89 -16.84 -9.09
C ASN A 378 -20.94 -17.43 -7.68
N MET A 379 -19.82 -17.42 -6.95
CA MET A 379 -19.86 -17.71 -5.53
C MET A 379 -20.54 -16.50 -4.91
N GLY A 380 -21.74 -16.74 -4.35
CA GLY A 380 -22.47 -15.78 -3.54
C GLY A 380 -21.61 -15.30 -2.39
N LEU A 381 -20.71 -14.35 -2.67
CA LEU A 381 -20.22 -13.46 -1.63
C LEU A 381 -21.46 -12.72 -1.12
N PRO A 382 -21.61 -12.52 0.19
CA PRO A 382 -22.72 -11.72 0.70
C PRO A 382 -22.72 -10.41 -0.09
N VAL A 383 -23.79 -10.20 -0.81
CA VAL A 383 -24.06 -8.98 -1.56
C VAL A 383 -23.89 -7.84 -0.57
N ASP A 384 -23.02 -6.90 -0.88
CA ASP A 384 -22.83 -5.65 -0.14
C ASP A 384 -24.22 -5.10 0.25
N PRO A 385 -24.50 -4.75 1.51
CA PRO A 385 -25.80 -4.20 1.92
C PRO A 385 -26.22 -2.94 1.16
N LEU A 386 -25.34 -2.30 0.40
CA LEU A 386 -25.66 -1.22 -0.54
C LEU A 386 -26.32 -1.73 -1.85
N MET A 387 -26.42 -3.04 -2.09
CA MET A 387 -27.16 -3.60 -3.22
C MET A 387 -28.65 -3.87 -2.92
N ILE A 388 -29.14 -3.59 -1.70
CA ILE A 388 -30.55 -3.82 -1.32
C ILE A 388 -31.38 -2.51 -1.44
N ILE A 389 -31.00 -1.58 -2.29
CA ILE A 389 -31.82 -0.41 -2.58
C ILE A 389 -32.16 -0.37 -4.07
N ASP A 390 -32.50 -1.47 -4.70
CA ASP A 390 -33.34 -1.43 -5.91
C ASP A 390 -33.96 -2.82 -6.16
N GLY A 391 -35.23 -2.87 -5.93
CA GLY A 391 -36.28 -3.77 -6.32
C GLY A 391 -35.92 -5.07 -7.07
N TYR A 392 -36.05 -6.20 -6.41
CA TYR A 392 -36.52 -7.41 -7.03
C TYR A 392 -38.00 -7.65 -6.61
N ASP A 393 -38.88 -6.95 -7.29
CA ASP A 393 -40.20 -7.44 -7.64
C ASP A 393 -40.19 -7.76 -9.13
N LYS A 394 -40.00 -9.02 -9.44
CA LYS A 394 -40.65 -9.83 -10.51
C LYS A 394 -39.94 -11.16 -10.65
#